data_7fe79e5e3f56d9bbb4dce21f8426bed4
#
_entry.id   7fe79e5e3f56d9bbb4dce21f8426bed4
#
_cell.length_a   1.000
_cell.length_b   1.000
_cell.length_c   1.000
_cell.angle_alpha   90.00
_cell.angle_beta   90.00
_cell.angle_gamma   90.00
#
_symmetry.space_group_name_H-M   'P 1'
#
loop_
_entity.id
_entity.type
_entity.pdbx_description
1 polymer ?
#
loop_
_entity_poly.entity_id
_entity_poly.type
_entity_poly.pdbx_seq_one_letter_code
_entity_poly.pdbx_strand_id
1 'polypeptide(L)'
;GAFIEKAGEAQAALAEIRGPLIRLGVRLEALLAEPPDWLDGPGRARIEGARHSLAWRVDLLGAWEALLDRLGGPADPEFVDWLAVERSDAREFDLGLHRRWLDPMKPFARTVLEPSHGVMVTSATLRDGGDWDTAIARSGAPHISVAPRLAAFDSPFDYASQAEVLIVTDVPKGDM
;
A
#
# COMPACT_ATOMS: atom_id res chain seq x y z
N GLY A 1 2.77 -1.61 30.69
CA GLY A 1 1.70 -2.35 31.30
C GLY A 1 1.30 -3.58 30.49
N ALA A 2 0.19 -4.20 30.90
CA ALA A 2 -0.34 -5.46 30.36
C ALA A 2 -0.46 -5.54 28.82
N PHE A 3 -0.74 -4.44 28.14
CA PHE A 3 -0.83 -4.42 26.68
C PHE A 3 0.53 -4.68 26.00
N ILE A 4 1.60 -4.05 26.48
CA ILE A 4 2.96 -4.26 25.93
C ILE A 4 3.44 -5.69 26.18
N GLU A 5 3.12 -6.25 27.33
CA GLU A 5 3.42 -7.65 27.67
C GLU A 5 2.72 -8.62 26.69
N LYS A 6 1.42 -8.41 26.43
CA LYS A 6 0.66 -9.19 25.45
C LYS A 6 1.16 -9.02 24.01
N ALA A 7 1.61 -7.83 23.64
CA ALA A 7 2.26 -7.59 22.36
C ALA A 7 3.56 -8.39 22.22
N GLY A 8 4.35 -8.49 23.28
CA GLY A 8 5.57 -9.31 23.31
C GLY A 8 5.27 -10.82 23.19
N GLU A 9 4.23 -11.31 23.85
CA GLU A 9 3.79 -12.72 23.70
C GLU A 9 3.34 -13.00 22.25
N ALA A 10 2.57 -12.09 21.64
CA ALA A 10 2.14 -12.22 20.26
C ALA A 10 3.32 -12.19 19.27
N GLN A 11 4.29 -11.32 19.51
CA GLN A 11 5.51 -11.24 18.69
C GLN A 11 6.31 -12.55 18.76
N ALA A 12 6.48 -13.12 19.94
CA ALA A 12 7.15 -14.41 20.12
C ALA A 12 6.42 -15.54 19.35
N ALA A 13 5.10 -15.60 19.45
CA ALA A 13 4.30 -16.58 18.72
C ALA A 13 4.40 -16.42 17.20
N LEU A 14 4.44 -15.18 16.68
CA LEU A 14 4.64 -14.92 15.26
C LEU A 14 6.03 -15.40 14.79
N ALA A 15 7.08 -15.15 15.57
CA ALA A 15 8.43 -15.60 15.27
C ALA A 15 8.55 -17.14 15.22
N GLU A 16 7.86 -17.85 16.13
CA GLU A 16 7.79 -19.31 16.13
C GLU A 16 7.16 -19.88 14.86
N ILE A 17 6.18 -19.18 14.27
CA ILE A 17 5.56 -19.57 12.99
C ILE A 17 6.44 -19.16 11.81
N ARG A 18 6.94 -17.94 11.81
CA ARG A 18 7.71 -17.37 10.68
C ARG A 18 9.02 -18.11 10.41
N GLY A 19 9.74 -18.52 11.46
CA GLY A 19 11.01 -19.23 11.32
C GLY A 19 10.93 -20.50 10.47
N PRO A 20 10.02 -21.46 10.76
CA PRO A 20 9.79 -22.62 9.92
C PRO A 20 9.39 -22.30 8.47
N LEU A 21 8.58 -21.27 8.24
CA LEU A 21 8.16 -20.86 6.90
C LEU A 21 9.35 -20.35 6.07
N ILE A 22 10.24 -19.56 6.66
CA ILE A 22 11.50 -19.12 6.01
C ILE A 22 12.33 -20.35 5.60
N ARG A 23 12.54 -21.29 6.54
CA ARG A 23 13.32 -22.51 6.23
C ARG A 23 12.68 -23.35 5.13
N LEU A 24 11.36 -23.43 5.10
CA LEU A 24 10.65 -24.11 4.02
C LEU A 24 10.88 -23.39 2.68
N GLY A 25 10.78 -22.07 2.66
CA GLY A 25 11.03 -21.25 1.47
C GLY A 25 12.43 -21.50 0.88
N VAL A 26 13.46 -21.52 1.73
CA VAL A 26 14.84 -21.83 1.32
C VAL A 26 14.96 -23.24 0.72
N ARG A 27 14.29 -24.24 1.31
CA ARG A 27 14.28 -25.61 0.77
C ARG A 27 13.59 -25.71 -0.58
N LEU A 28 12.47 -25.01 -0.77
CA LEU A 28 11.76 -24.96 -2.05
C LEU A 28 12.61 -24.28 -3.13
N GLU A 29 13.31 -23.22 -2.77
CA GLU A 29 14.22 -22.51 -3.68
C GLU A 29 15.40 -23.41 -4.10
N ALA A 30 16.02 -24.11 -3.17
CA ALA A 30 17.09 -25.09 -3.48
C ALA A 30 16.59 -26.19 -4.41
N LEU A 31 15.36 -26.71 -4.19
CA LEU A 31 14.75 -27.72 -5.05
C LEU A 31 14.48 -27.22 -6.47
N LEU A 32 14.18 -25.93 -6.63
CA LEU A 32 13.97 -25.30 -7.94
C LEU A 32 15.32 -24.99 -8.65
N ALA A 33 16.36 -24.68 -7.89
CA ALA A 33 17.69 -24.39 -8.42
C ALA A 33 18.38 -25.67 -8.95
N GLU A 34 18.24 -26.76 -8.22
CA GLU A 34 18.79 -28.07 -8.58
C GLU A 34 17.65 -29.11 -8.64
N PRO A 35 16.80 -29.07 -9.70
CA PRO A 35 15.64 -29.92 -9.78
C PRO A 35 16.02 -31.39 -9.95
N PRO A 36 15.50 -32.28 -9.11
CA PRO A 36 15.72 -33.72 -9.28
C PRO A 36 14.97 -34.25 -10.51
N ASP A 37 15.43 -35.41 -11.04
CA ASP A 37 14.90 -36.02 -12.28
C ASP A 37 13.41 -36.30 -12.25
N TRP A 38 12.83 -36.52 -11.06
CA TRP A 38 11.40 -36.76 -10.89
C TRP A 38 10.53 -35.50 -10.95
N LEU A 39 11.14 -34.31 -10.89
CA LEU A 39 10.39 -33.04 -10.87
C LEU A 39 10.06 -32.60 -12.29
N ASP A 40 8.84 -32.89 -12.71
CA ASP A 40 8.29 -32.48 -14.01
C ASP A 40 7.91 -30.99 -14.07
N GLY A 41 7.60 -30.51 -15.27
CA GLY A 41 7.22 -29.10 -15.50
C GLY A 41 6.01 -28.65 -14.66
N PRO A 42 4.89 -29.40 -14.63
CA PRO A 42 3.76 -29.10 -13.75
C PRO A 42 4.10 -29.08 -12.26
N GLY A 43 4.95 -30.00 -11.81
CA GLY A 43 5.46 -30.03 -10.43
C GLY A 43 6.27 -28.78 -10.09
N ARG A 44 7.17 -28.38 -10.99
CA ARG A 44 7.96 -27.14 -10.85
C ARG A 44 7.08 -25.90 -10.72
N ALA A 45 6.09 -25.73 -11.60
CA ALA A 45 5.16 -24.62 -11.55
C ALA A 45 4.37 -24.55 -10.23
N ARG A 46 3.96 -25.73 -9.67
CA ARG A 46 3.30 -25.79 -8.35
C ARG A 46 4.23 -25.37 -7.23
N ILE A 47 5.50 -25.78 -7.25
CA ILE A 47 6.49 -25.38 -6.24
C ILE A 47 6.79 -23.87 -6.34
N GLU A 48 6.91 -23.31 -7.54
CA GLU A 48 7.09 -21.86 -7.74
C GLU A 48 5.91 -21.07 -7.19
N GLY A 49 4.67 -21.51 -7.46
CA GLY A 49 3.46 -20.89 -6.88
C GLY A 49 3.40 -20.98 -5.36
N ALA A 50 3.75 -22.15 -4.79
CA ALA A 50 3.81 -22.34 -3.35
C ALA A 50 4.88 -21.45 -2.71
N ARG A 51 6.08 -21.35 -3.30
CA ARG A 51 7.16 -20.48 -2.84
C ARG A 51 6.76 -19.01 -2.85
N HIS A 52 6.11 -18.55 -3.94
CA HIS A 52 5.63 -17.17 -4.02
C HIS A 52 4.59 -16.87 -2.94
N SER A 53 3.62 -17.75 -2.76
CA SER A 53 2.60 -17.64 -1.72
C SER A 53 3.19 -17.66 -0.30
N LEU A 54 4.24 -18.47 -0.10
CA LEU A 54 4.95 -18.56 1.17
C LEU A 54 5.73 -17.28 1.47
N ALA A 55 6.46 -16.74 0.48
CA ALA A 55 7.22 -15.50 0.61
C ALA A 55 6.32 -14.34 1.07
N TRP A 56 5.16 -14.17 0.42
CA TRP A 56 4.20 -13.15 0.81
C TRP A 56 3.73 -13.29 2.27
N ARG A 57 3.49 -14.53 2.76
CA ARG A 57 3.11 -14.77 4.15
C ARG A 57 4.23 -14.47 5.13
N VAL A 58 5.46 -14.83 4.78
CA VAL A 58 6.66 -14.51 5.59
C VAL A 58 6.84 -13.01 5.72
N ASP A 59 6.64 -12.26 4.64
CA ASP A 59 6.72 -10.79 4.64
C ASP A 59 5.61 -10.17 5.49
N LEU A 60 4.37 -10.69 5.39
CA LEU A 60 3.24 -10.24 6.20
C LEU A 60 3.48 -10.46 7.70
N LEU A 61 3.95 -11.65 8.09
CA LEU A 61 4.29 -11.95 9.48
C LEU A 61 5.43 -11.06 9.98
N GLY A 62 6.45 -10.81 9.15
CA GLY A 62 7.53 -9.89 9.47
C GLY A 62 7.07 -8.44 9.65
N ALA A 63 6.09 -8.00 8.86
CA ALA A 63 5.50 -6.68 9.02
C ALA A 63 4.73 -6.57 10.35
N TRP A 64 4.00 -7.61 10.76
CA TRP A 64 3.32 -7.65 12.04
C TRP A 64 4.29 -7.68 13.23
N GLU A 65 5.36 -8.49 13.16
CA GLU A 65 6.43 -8.48 14.17
C GLU A 65 7.02 -7.07 14.33
N ALA A 66 7.37 -6.42 13.22
CA ALA A 66 7.93 -5.07 13.24
C ALA A 66 6.94 -4.02 13.77
N LEU A 67 5.64 -4.20 13.55
CA LEU A 67 4.61 -3.31 14.09
C LEU A 67 4.48 -3.47 15.60
N LEU A 68 4.46 -4.71 16.09
CA LEU A 68 4.40 -5.02 17.53
C LEU A 68 5.64 -4.54 18.28
N ASP A 69 6.82 -4.66 17.69
CA ASP A 69 8.10 -4.20 18.26
C ASP A 69 8.10 -2.68 18.54
N ARG A 70 7.37 -1.91 17.75
CA ARG A 70 7.31 -0.44 17.88
C ARG A 70 6.32 0.07 18.93
N LEU A 71 5.42 -0.77 19.43
CA LEU A 71 4.35 -0.33 20.34
C LEU A 71 4.83 0.30 21.66
N GLY A 72 6.04 0.01 22.09
CA GLY A 72 6.66 0.59 23.29
C GLY A 72 7.65 1.72 23.01
N GLY A 73 7.89 2.02 21.73
CA GLY A 73 8.89 2.98 21.30
C GLY A 73 8.34 4.40 21.10
N PRO A 74 9.21 5.35 20.73
CA PRO A 74 8.81 6.70 20.38
C PRO A 74 7.96 6.69 19.10
N ALA A 75 7.03 7.64 19.01
CA ALA A 75 6.24 7.83 17.79
C ALA A 75 7.15 8.20 16.61
N ASP A 76 6.93 7.55 15.49
CA ASP A 76 7.62 7.86 14.25
C ASP A 76 6.87 9.00 13.53
N PRO A 77 7.50 10.15 13.28
CA PRO A 77 6.84 11.32 12.71
C PRO A 77 6.35 11.12 11.26
N GLU A 78 6.77 10.07 10.58
CA GLU A 78 6.33 9.76 9.21
C GLU A 78 5.08 8.88 9.16
N PHE A 79 4.64 8.35 10.30
CA PHE A 79 3.55 7.40 10.37
C PHE A 79 2.48 7.80 11.38
N VAL A 80 1.29 7.29 11.16
CA VAL A 80 0.23 7.21 12.16
C VAL A 80 -0.02 5.75 12.51
N ASP A 81 0.01 5.44 13.81
CA ASP A 81 -0.31 4.14 14.36
C ASP A 81 -1.62 4.23 15.15
N TRP A 82 -2.54 3.27 14.94
CA TRP A 82 -3.78 3.24 15.71
C TRP A 82 -4.29 1.82 15.93
N LEU A 83 -5.08 1.68 16.97
CA LEU A 83 -5.85 0.47 17.26
C LEU A 83 -7.29 0.67 16.80
N ALA A 84 -7.81 -0.31 16.07
CA ALA A 84 -9.21 -0.40 15.72
C ALA A 84 -9.84 -1.59 16.45
N VAL A 85 -11.00 -1.38 17.08
CA VAL A 85 -11.81 -2.45 17.68
C VAL A 85 -13.03 -2.63 16.80
N GLU A 86 -13.11 -3.77 16.14
CA GLU A 86 -14.28 -4.14 15.36
C GLU A 86 -15.34 -4.76 16.28
N ARG A 87 -16.57 -4.27 16.15
CA ARG A 87 -17.71 -4.72 16.95
C ARG A 87 -18.84 -5.19 16.04
N SER A 88 -19.37 -6.37 16.34
CA SER A 88 -20.60 -6.87 15.75
C SER A 88 -21.57 -7.24 16.87
N ASP A 89 -22.83 -6.80 16.76
CA ASP A 89 -23.90 -7.04 17.76
C ASP A 89 -23.49 -6.70 19.20
N ALA A 90 -22.83 -5.55 19.38
CA ALA A 90 -22.29 -5.08 20.67
C ALA A 90 -21.21 -5.99 21.31
N ARG A 91 -20.70 -6.97 20.59
CA ARG A 91 -19.54 -7.77 20.98
C ARG A 91 -18.30 -7.32 20.25
N GLU A 92 -17.19 -7.27 20.96
CA GLU A 92 -15.87 -7.07 20.35
C GLU A 92 -15.52 -8.33 19.58
N PHE A 93 -15.30 -8.15 18.27
CA PHE A 93 -15.07 -9.23 17.33
C PHE A 93 -13.59 -9.35 16.97
N ASP A 94 -12.93 -8.21 16.72
CA ASP A 94 -11.53 -8.18 16.33
C ASP A 94 -10.83 -6.92 16.87
N LEU A 95 -9.52 -7.03 17.01
CA LEU A 95 -8.63 -5.94 17.39
C LEU A 95 -7.56 -5.78 16.31
N GLY A 96 -7.69 -4.74 15.50
CA GLY A 96 -6.73 -4.40 14.46
C GLY A 96 -5.67 -3.42 14.96
N LEU A 97 -4.40 -3.72 14.70
CA LEU A 97 -3.30 -2.77 14.83
C LEU A 97 -2.91 -2.29 13.43
N HIS A 98 -2.94 -0.99 13.23
CA HIS A 98 -2.73 -0.37 11.93
C HIS A 98 -1.60 0.63 11.97
N ARG A 99 -0.85 0.70 10.86
CA ARG A 99 0.17 1.71 10.59
C ARG A 99 0.00 2.24 9.18
N ARG A 100 0.04 3.56 9.03
CA ARG A 100 0.01 4.21 7.72
C ARG A 100 1.02 5.34 7.62
N TRP A 101 1.55 5.52 6.44
CA TRP A 101 2.31 6.70 6.11
C TRP A 101 1.42 7.95 6.22
N LEU A 102 1.92 9.01 6.84
CA LEU A 102 1.28 10.32 6.81
C LEU A 102 1.32 10.91 5.40
N ASP A 103 2.42 10.70 4.69
CA ASP A 103 2.56 11.05 3.29
C ASP A 103 2.76 9.77 2.44
N PRO A 104 1.71 9.26 1.81
CA PRO A 104 1.79 8.05 0.99
C PRO A 104 2.60 8.24 -0.30
N MET A 105 2.91 9.49 -0.69
CA MET A 105 3.71 9.78 -1.87
C MET A 105 5.20 9.42 -1.66
N LYS A 106 5.70 9.41 -0.43
CA LYS A 106 7.08 8.97 -0.12
C LYS A 106 7.36 7.53 -0.54
N PRO A 107 6.62 6.51 -0.04
CA PRO A 107 6.82 5.14 -0.49
C PRO A 107 6.49 4.95 -1.97
N PHE A 108 5.50 5.67 -2.52
CA PHE A 108 5.18 5.63 -3.94
C PHE A 108 6.36 6.12 -4.79
N ALA A 109 6.96 7.24 -4.45
CA ALA A 109 8.12 7.77 -5.16
C ALA A 109 9.27 6.76 -5.16
N ARG A 110 9.61 6.20 -4.00
CA ARG A 110 10.71 5.24 -3.84
C ARG A 110 10.48 3.93 -4.59
N THR A 111 9.22 3.43 -4.59
CA THR A 111 8.93 2.08 -5.12
C THR A 111 8.55 2.09 -6.59
N VAL A 112 7.97 3.20 -7.07
CA VAL A 112 7.42 3.30 -8.42
C VAL A 112 8.16 4.32 -9.27
N LEU A 113 8.35 5.55 -8.78
CA LEU A 113 8.88 6.62 -9.61
C LEU A 113 10.39 6.48 -9.84
N GLU A 114 11.18 6.30 -8.77
CA GLU A 114 12.65 6.20 -8.86
C GLU A 114 13.15 5.04 -9.73
N PRO A 115 12.61 3.81 -9.64
CA PRO A 115 13.08 2.71 -10.48
C PRO A 115 12.58 2.76 -11.92
N SER A 116 11.66 3.67 -12.26
CA SER A 116 11.08 3.77 -13.60
C SER A 116 11.98 4.57 -14.53
N HIS A 117 12.14 4.12 -15.78
CA HIS A 117 12.85 4.88 -16.83
C HIS A 117 12.19 6.21 -17.17
N GLY A 118 10.88 6.33 -16.98
CA GLY A 118 10.12 7.53 -17.17
C GLY A 118 8.69 7.33 -16.69
N VAL A 119 8.09 8.40 -16.18
CA VAL A 119 6.71 8.41 -15.69
C VAL A 119 5.99 9.58 -16.33
N MET A 120 4.78 9.33 -16.84
CA MET A 120 3.87 10.34 -17.33
C MET A 120 2.57 10.27 -16.54
N VAL A 121 2.19 11.39 -15.93
CA VAL A 121 0.90 11.55 -15.25
C VAL A 121 0.06 12.48 -16.10
N THR A 122 -1.13 12.03 -16.49
CA THR A 122 -2.02 12.81 -17.37
C THR A 122 -3.46 12.75 -16.85
N SER A 123 -4.12 13.89 -16.86
CA SER A 123 -5.55 14.03 -16.57
C SER A 123 -6.04 15.37 -17.07
N ALA A 124 -7.33 15.48 -17.33
CA ALA A 124 -7.98 16.75 -17.68
C ALA A 124 -8.05 17.74 -16.49
N THR A 125 -7.83 17.26 -15.26
CA THR A 125 -8.04 18.01 -14.01
C THR A 125 -6.79 18.10 -13.15
N LEU A 126 -5.59 17.88 -13.71
CA LEU A 126 -4.33 18.03 -12.95
C LEU A 126 -4.05 19.48 -12.58
N ARG A 127 -4.43 20.40 -13.45
CA ARG A 127 -4.22 21.83 -13.28
C ARG A 127 -5.49 22.46 -12.72
N ASP A 128 -5.39 23.07 -11.56
CA ASP A 128 -6.48 23.79 -10.92
C ASP A 128 -6.25 25.31 -10.98
N GLY A 129 -7.18 26.04 -11.61
CA GLY A 129 -7.11 27.50 -11.71
C GLY A 129 -5.83 28.06 -12.39
N GLY A 130 -5.09 27.23 -13.11
CA GLY A 130 -3.82 27.60 -13.73
C GLY A 130 -2.59 27.17 -12.93
N ASP A 131 -2.77 26.60 -11.76
CA ASP A 131 -1.73 26.18 -10.84
C ASP A 131 -1.44 24.67 -10.93
N TRP A 132 -0.17 24.33 -10.75
CA TRP A 132 0.33 22.96 -10.75
C TRP A 132 0.72 22.42 -9.37
N ASP A 133 0.74 23.25 -8.35
CA ASP A 133 1.31 22.93 -7.03
C ASP A 133 0.63 21.72 -6.39
N THR A 134 -0.69 21.64 -6.48
CA THR A 134 -1.46 20.49 -5.99
C THR A 134 -1.13 19.22 -6.75
N ALA A 135 -1.01 19.28 -8.07
CA ALA A 135 -0.66 18.13 -8.90
C ALA A 135 0.77 17.64 -8.60
N ILE A 136 1.72 18.56 -8.48
CA ILE A 136 3.10 18.26 -8.13
C ILE A 136 3.14 17.57 -6.75
N ALA A 137 2.51 18.18 -5.74
CA ALA A 137 2.49 17.65 -4.38
C ALA A 137 1.91 16.21 -4.31
N ARG A 138 0.85 15.94 -5.09
CA ARG A 138 0.16 14.64 -5.11
C ARG A 138 0.73 13.62 -6.09
N SER A 139 1.70 13.99 -6.90
CA SER A 139 2.32 13.08 -7.87
C SER A 139 3.50 12.28 -7.33
N GLY A 140 4.01 12.63 -6.14
CA GLY A 140 5.26 12.10 -5.60
C GLY A 140 6.52 12.80 -6.13
N ALA A 141 6.40 13.75 -7.06
CA ALA A 141 7.53 14.50 -7.61
C ALA A 141 8.41 15.20 -6.56
N PRO A 142 7.88 15.74 -5.43
CA PRO A 142 8.73 16.31 -4.38
C PRO A 142 9.69 15.33 -3.71
N HIS A 143 9.47 14.02 -3.86
CA HIS A 143 10.26 12.97 -3.23
C HIS A 143 11.29 12.30 -4.16
N ILE A 144 11.42 12.79 -5.40
CA ILE A 144 12.43 12.31 -6.36
C ILE A 144 13.38 13.44 -6.76
N SER A 145 14.57 13.09 -7.23
CA SER A 145 15.61 14.08 -7.58
C SER A 145 15.37 14.79 -8.91
N VAL A 146 14.46 14.28 -9.73
CA VAL A 146 14.18 14.82 -11.08
C VAL A 146 12.98 15.73 -11.02
N ALA A 147 13.16 17.00 -11.41
CA ALA A 147 12.04 17.94 -11.48
C ALA A 147 11.04 17.54 -12.57
N PRO A 148 9.72 17.61 -12.31
CA PRO A 148 8.71 17.28 -13.29
C PRO A 148 8.69 18.31 -14.43
N ARG A 149 8.44 17.82 -15.64
CA ARG A 149 8.11 18.67 -16.79
C ARG A 149 6.59 18.83 -16.86
N LEU A 150 6.14 20.06 -16.94
CA LEU A 150 4.71 20.38 -16.92
C LEU A 150 4.29 20.81 -18.32
N ALA A 151 3.16 20.29 -18.80
CA ALA A 151 2.58 20.68 -20.09
C ALA A 151 1.06 20.70 -19.96
N ALA A 152 0.45 21.72 -20.56
CA ALA A 152 -0.99 21.82 -20.72
C ALA A 152 -1.32 21.97 -22.20
N PHE A 153 -2.39 21.32 -22.62
CA PHE A 153 -2.92 21.38 -23.96
C PHE A 153 -4.36 21.85 -23.87
N ASP A 154 -4.73 22.77 -24.72
CA ASP A 154 -6.11 23.23 -24.80
C ASP A 154 -7.03 22.13 -25.31
N SER A 155 -8.26 22.12 -24.84
CA SER A 155 -9.28 21.20 -25.33
C SER A 155 -9.63 21.55 -26.78
N PRO A 156 -9.74 20.55 -27.68
CA PRO A 156 -10.23 20.80 -29.05
C PRO A 156 -11.75 21.06 -29.08
N PHE A 157 -12.46 20.91 -27.96
CA PHE A 157 -13.89 21.13 -27.87
C PHE A 157 -14.19 22.57 -27.51
N ASP A 158 -15.12 23.20 -28.26
CA ASP A 158 -15.68 24.49 -27.91
C ASP A 158 -16.88 24.31 -26.97
N TYR A 159 -16.58 24.25 -25.68
CA TYR A 159 -17.60 24.04 -24.65
C TYR A 159 -18.63 25.19 -24.59
N ALA A 160 -18.24 26.40 -24.97
CA ALA A 160 -19.15 27.55 -24.96
C ALA A 160 -20.30 27.41 -25.97
N SER A 161 -20.03 26.73 -27.08
CA SER A 161 -21.04 26.50 -28.13
C SER A 161 -21.63 25.08 -28.11
N GLN A 162 -20.93 24.11 -27.47
CA GLN A 162 -21.30 22.70 -27.52
C GLN A 162 -21.87 22.17 -26.21
N ALA A 163 -21.85 22.95 -25.12
CA ALA A 163 -22.37 22.56 -23.83
C ALA A 163 -23.32 23.60 -23.26
N GLU A 164 -24.35 23.14 -22.57
CA GLU A 164 -25.29 23.96 -21.82
C GLU A 164 -25.34 23.45 -20.37
N VAL A 165 -25.22 24.37 -19.41
CA VAL A 165 -25.35 24.05 -17.98
C VAL A 165 -26.70 24.54 -17.46
N LEU A 166 -27.55 23.59 -17.09
CA LEU A 166 -28.85 23.88 -16.52
C LEU A 166 -28.77 23.75 -14.98
N ILE A 167 -29.01 24.85 -14.28
CA ILE A 167 -29.08 24.87 -12.82
C ILE A 167 -30.57 24.89 -12.41
N VAL A 168 -31.05 23.78 -11.89
CA VAL A 168 -32.40 23.64 -11.38
C VAL A 168 -32.46 24.21 -9.96
N THR A 169 -33.24 25.27 -9.76
CA THR A 169 -33.35 26.01 -8.49
C THR A 169 -34.70 25.85 -7.77
N ASP A 170 -35.63 25.20 -8.42
CA ASP A 170 -37.02 25.04 -7.96
C ASP A 170 -37.33 23.68 -7.32
N VAL A 171 -36.31 22.86 -7.13
CA VAL A 171 -36.47 21.59 -6.39
C VAL A 171 -36.47 21.88 -4.89
N PRO A 172 -37.59 21.58 -4.17
CA PRO A 172 -37.62 21.75 -2.73
C PRO A 172 -36.57 20.86 -2.09
N LYS A 173 -35.77 21.43 -1.14
CA LYS A 173 -34.86 20.64 -0.32
C LYS A 173 -35.69 19.65 0.49
N GLY A 174 -35.60 18.37 0.14
CA GLY A 174 -36.13 17.30 0.99
C GLY A 174 -35.46 17.33 2.34
N ASP A 175 -36.21 17.14 3.40
CA ASP A 175 -35.67 16.92 4.73
C ASP A 175 -34.81 15.62 4.68
N MET A 176 -33.51 15.78 4.89
CA MET A 176 -32.59 14.66 5.09
C MET A 176 -32.52 14.30 6.56
#